data_e23da6526c43707d603a421d08583890
#
_entry.id   e23da6526c43707d603a421d08583890
#
_cell.length_a   1.000
_cell.length_b   1.000
_cell.length_c   1.000
_cell.angle_alpha   90.00
_cell.angle_beta   90.00
_cell.angle_gamma   90.00
#
_symmetry.space_group_name_H-M   'P 1'
#
loop_
_entity.id
_entity.type
_entity.pdbx_description
1 polymer ?
#
loop_
_entity_poly.entity_id
_entity_poly.type
_entity_poly.pdbx_seq_one_letter_code
_entity_poly.pdbx_strand_id
1 'polypeptide(L)'
;VPLDPKDNTTIRNGGVVMDWQLGAWSDDTGYPATVCIHEQRLVFGGTTSQPQTVWMSVSGDYWNFSPTEPDGTVQDDNAITYTFASEDVNPIVWMISAKVLLIGTAGAEWQAKAASSFMEPLTPSNVSFTPQSAYGSYPNHQAKRIGNSIYFLQKDGTRLRKMSFNFDVDGWVASDVSLASEHMMR
;
A
#
# COMPACT_ATOMS: atom_id res chain seq x y z
N VAL A 1 15.67 7.06 15.19
CA VAL A 1 16.03 5.68 15.52
C VAL A 1 15.03 5.24 16.55
N PRO A 2 14.24 4.22 16.29
CA PRO A 2 13.55 3.59 17.40
C PRO A 2 14.64 3.19 18.37
N LEU A 3 14.52 3.64 19.60
CA LEU A 3 15.38 3.20 20.68
C LEU A 3 15.33 1.68 20.65
N ASP A 4 16.46 1.02 20.42
CA ASP A 4 16.53 -0.44 20.57
C ASP A 4 16.04 -0.75 22.00
N PRO A 5 14.92 -1.44 22.17
CA PRO A 5 14.43 -1.76 23.50
C PRO A 5 15.41 -2.63 24.29
N LYS A 6 16.44 -3.15 23.62
CA LYS A 6 17.51 -3.93 24.22
C LYS A 6 18.70 -3.07 24.65
N ASP A 7 18.88 -1.86 24.07
CA ASP A 7 19.95 -0.93 24.48
C ASP A 7 19.38 0.27 25.24
N ASN A 8 18.75 -0.01 26.36
CA ASN A 8 18.31 1.01 27.30
C ASN A 8 19.48 1.64 28.08
N THR A 9 20.71 1.24 27.80
CA THR A 9 21.90 1.70 28.50
C THR A 9 22.27 3.13 28.12
N THR A 10 22.03 3.54 26.89
CA THR A 10 22.39 4.87 26.38
C THR A 10 21.57 5.98 27.05
N ILE A 11 20.31 5.76 27.32
CA ILE A 11 19.44 6.73 28.02
C ILE A 11 19.74 6.77 29.51
N ARG A 12 19.97 5.60 30.15
CA ARG A 12 20.24 5.51 31.59
C ARG A 12 21.57 6.14 32.00
N ASN A 13 22.54 6.17 31.12
CA ASN A 13 23.88 6.71 31.37
C ASN A 13 24.06 8.14 30.91
N GLY A 14 22.98 8.88 30.55
CA GLY A 14 23.07 10.26 30.09
C GLY A 14 23.80 10.39 28.74
N GLY A 15 23.84 9.31 27.94
CA GLY A 15 24.37 9.34 26.58
C GLY A 15 23.57 10.33 25.72
N VAL A 16 24.27 11.12 24.94
CA VAL A 16 23.65 12.04 23.97
C VAL A 16 23.15 11.21 22.81
N VAL A 17 21.83 11.24 22.55
CA VAL A 17 21.30 10.72 21.31
C VAL A 17 21.74 11.66 20.20
N MET A 18 22.69 11.20 19.39
CA MET A 18 23.30 12.02 18.33
C MET A 18 22.42 12.08 17.08
N ASP A 19 21.52 11.10 16.93
CA ASP A 19 20.63 11.02 15.77
C ASP A 19 19.29 10.40 16.20
N TRP A 20 18.20 11.15 15.99
CA TRP A 20 16.85 10.63 16.20
C TRP A 20 15.96 11.12 15.06
N GLN A 21 15.03 10.30 14.65
CA GLN A 21 14.04 10.62 13.65
C GLN A 21 12.65 10.35 14.18
N LEU A 22 11.72 11.21 13.81
CA LEU A 22 10.31 10.93 14.05
C LEU A 22 9.92 9.64 13.32
N GLY A 23 9.18 8.77 13.97
CA GLY A 23 8.65 7.57 13.32
C GLY A 23 7.79 7.94 12.11
N ALA A 24 7.62 7.00 11.17
CA ALA A 24 6.79 7.20 9.99
C ALA A 24 5.33 7.54 10.36
N TRP A 25 4.87 7.09 11.53
CA TRP A 25 3.51 7.26 12.04
C TRP A 25 3.55 7.92 13.41
N SER A 26 2.87 9.05 13.52
CA SER A 26 2.77 9.84 14.75
C SER A 26 1.60 10.83 14.64
N ASP A 27 1.31 11.54 15.72
CA ASP A 27 0.31 12.61 15.69
C ASP A 27 0.69 13.74 14.72
N ASP A 28 1.98 13.95 14.47
CA ASP A 28 2.47 14.97 13.54
C ASP A 28 2.49 14.47 12.08
N THR A 29 2.84 13.20 11.84
CA THR A 29 2.98 12.64 10.48
C THR A 29 1.70 11.95 9.99
N GLY A 30 0.75 11.72 10.90
CA GLY A 30 -0.48 10.98 10.66
C GLY A 30 -0.31 9.47 10.74
N TYR A 31 -1.44 8.78 10.68
CA TYR A 31 -1.53 7.32 10.73
C TYR A 31 -2.02 6.76 9.40
N PRO A 32 -1.72 5.48 9.10
CA PRO A 32 -2.15 4.84 7.86
C PRO A 32 -3.67 4.86 7.66
N ALA A 33 -4.10 5.22 6.47
CA ALA A 33 -5.52 5.30 6.09
C ALA A 33 -6.14 3.93 5.78
N THR A 34 -5.32 2.96 5.35
CA THR A 34 -5.79 1.64 4.96
C THR A 34 -4.78 0.55 5.33
N VAL A 35 -5.29 -0.67 5.50
CA VAL A 35 -4.52 -1.85 5.91
C VAL A 35 -5.00 -3.10 5.20
N CYS A 36 -4.07 -3.98 4.85
CA CYS A 36 -4.38 -5.32 4.38
C CYS A 36 -3.24 -6.29 4.72
N ILE A 37 -3.46 -7.58 4.50
CA ILE A 37 -2.40 -8.61 4.56
C ILE A 37 -2.17 -9.12 3.15
N HIS A 38 -0.92 -9.12 2.71
CA HIS A 38 -0.51 -9.60 1.40
C HIS A 38 0.82 -10.35 1.51
N GLU A 39 0.89 -11.56 0.95
CA GLU A 39 2.11 -12.41 0.93
C GLU A 39 2.83 -12.49 2.29
N GLN A 40 2.07 -12.80 3.35
CA GLN A 40 2.56 -12.92 4.74
C GLN A 40 3.16 -11.62 5.30
N ARG A 41 2.83 -10.47 4.72
CA ARG A 41 3.22 -9.14 5.20
C ARG A 41 1.99 -8.35 5.64
N LEU A 42 2.09 -7.62 6.73
CA LEU A 42 1.13 -6.60 7.08
C LEU A 42 1.45 -5.35 6.26
N VAL A 43 0.46 -4.85 5.54
CA VAL A 43 0.62 -3.73 4.61
C VAL A 43 -0.22 -2.55 5.08
N PHE A 44 0.43 -1.42 5.26
CA PHE A 44 -0.20 -0.13 5.54
C PHE A 44 -0.05 0.81 4.36
N GLY A 45 -1.03 1.66 4.14
CA GLY A 45 -1.02 2.61 3.03
C GLY A 45 -1.51 4.00 3.38
N GLY A 46 -0.78 4.99 2.91
CA GLY A 46 -1.09 6.41 2.96
C GLY A 46 -1.23 7.00 4.35
N THR A 47 -0.46 8.00 4.67
CA THR A 47 -0.67 8.87 5.83
C THR A 47 -0.96 10.29 5.35
N THR A 48 -1.30 11.18 6.27
CA THR A 48 -1.52 12.59 5.94
C THR A 48 -0.28 13.25 5.34
N SER A 49 0.91 12.92 5.87
CA SER A 49 2.18 13.48 5.39
C SER A 49 2.76 12.72 4.18
N GLN A 50 2.43 11.42 4.04
CA GLN A 50 2.92 10.55 2.97
C GLN A 50 1.76 9.79 2.32
N PRO A 51 0.90 10.47 1.56
CA PRO A 51 -0.36 9.91 1.06
C PRO A 51 -0.19 8.79 0.03
N GLN A 52 0.98 8.69 -0.62
CA GLN A 52 1.29 7.71 -1.67
C GLN A 52 2.32 6.67 -1.22
N THR A 53 2.56 6.55 0.08
CA THR A 53 3.53 5.59 0.61
C THR A 53 2.84 4.34 1.10
N VAL A 54 3.44 3.20 0.77
CA VAL A 54 3.05 1.88 1.24
C VAL A 54 4.18 1.32 2.10
N TRP A 55 3.82 0.80 3.26
CA TRP A 55 4.73 0.12 4.19
C TRP A 55 4.31 -1.32 4.32
N MET A 56 5.21 -2.25 4.08
CA MET A 56 4.99 -3.68 4.26
C MET A 56 5.94 -4.19 5.34
N SER A 57 5.42 -4.98 6.26
CA SER A 57 6.23 -5.58 7.33
C SER A 57 7.26 -6.59 6.78
N VAL A 58 8.18 -7.00 7.61
CA VAL A 58 9.00 -8.19 7.39
C VAL A 58 8.09 -9.40 7.13
N SER A 59 8.50 -10.29 6.23
CA SER A 59 7.73 -11.47 5.88
C SER A 59 7.55 -12.40 7.09
N GLY A 60 6.31 -12.68 7.43
CA GLY A 60 5.96 -13.51 8.59
C GLY A 60 6.03 -12.82 9.96
N ASP A 61 6.57 -11.59 10.03
CA ASP A 61 6.61 -10.78 11.25
C ASP A 61 5.85 -9.46 11.05
N TYR A 62 4.60 -9.44 11.47
CA TYR A 62 3.66 -8.31 11.26
C TYR A 62 3.98 -7.07 12.11
N TRP A 63 4.85 -7.19 13.09
CA TRP A 63 5.21 -6.10 13.99
C TRP A 63 6.52 -5.41 13.61
N ASN A 64 7.29 -6.03 12.74
CA ASN A 64 8.61 -5.56 12.33
C ASN A 64 8.54 -4.83 10.99
N PHE A 65 8.88 -3.57 10.98
CA PHE A 65 8.97 -2.72 9.79
C PHE A 65 10.42 -2.23 9.56
N SER A 66 11.42 -2.97 10.05
CA SER A 66 12.81 -2.65 9.79
C SER A 66 13.18 -2.94 8.33
N PRO A 67 13.70 -1.96 7.59
CA PRO A 67 14.07 -2.15 6.19
C PRO A 67 15.43 -2.87 6.03
N THR A 68 16.16 -3.04 7.10
CA THR A 68 17.51 -3.65 7.11
C THR A 68 17.70 -4.52 8.34
N GLU A 69 18.64 -5.46 8.24
CA GLU A 69 19.18 -6.18 9.37
C GLU A 69 20.01 -5.24 10.29
N PRO A 70 20.33 -5.69 11.51
CA PRO A 70 21.16 -4.89 12.44
C PRO A 70 22.57 -4.54 11.92
N ASP A 71 23.08 -5.29 10.96
CA ASP A 71 24.37 -5.05 10.28
C ASP A 71 24.25 -4.09 9.09
N GLY A 72 23.02 -3.62 8.78
CA GLY A 72 22.71 -2.71 7.67
C GLY A 72 22.49 -3.41 6.33
N THR A 73 22.52 -4.75 6.27
CA THR A 73 22.22 -5.50 5.04
C THR A 73 20.71 -5.54 4.77
N VAL A 74 20.33 -5.62 3.50
CA VAL A 74 18.94 -5.81 3.06
C VAL A 74 18.77 -7.25 2.62
N GLN A 75 17.81 -7.93 3.22
CA GLN A 75 17.40 -9.29 2.87
C GLN A 75 16.06 -9.27 2.11
N ASP A 76 15.74 -10.35 1.41
CA ASP A 76 14.49 -10.45 0.62
C ASP A 76 13.23 -10.46 1.49
N ASP A 77 13.34 -10.84 2.73
CA ASP A 77 12.25 -10.86 3.71
C ASP A 77 12.10 -9.57 4.51
N ASN A 78 13.04 -8.62 4.44
CA ASN A 78 12.96 -7.35 5.15
C ASN A 78 11.74 -6.52 4.74
N ALA A 79 11.41 -5.54 5.58
CA ALA A 79 10.29 -4.65 5.34
C ALA A 79 10.49 -3.81 4.06
N ILE A 80 9.38 -3.51 3.39
CA ILE A 80 9.36 -2.71 2.17
C ILE A 80 8.68 -1.38 2.48
N THR A 81 9.37 -0.29 2.19
CA THR A 81 8.77 1.05 2.16
C THR A 81 8.89 1.59 0.75
N TYR A 82 7.77 1.88 0.13
CA TYR A 82 7.75 2.37 -1.25
C TYR A 82 6.78 3.53 -1.39
N THR A 83 7.27 4.63 -1.95
CA THR A 83 6.45 5.78 -2.34
C THR A 83 6.38 5.80 -3.85
N PHE A 84 5.20 5.56 -4.41
CA PHE A 84 5.05 5.60 -5.85
C PHE A 84 4.86 7.03 -6.33
N ALA A 85 5.60 7.37 -7.39
CA ALA A 85 5.52 8.66 -8.02
C ALA A 85 4.35 8.69 -9.01
N SER A 86 3.48 9.67 -8.89
CA SER A 86 2.52 10.05 -9.92
C SER A 86 2.63 11.55 -10.16
N GLU A 87 2.13 12.03 -11.29
CA GLU A 87 2.16 13.46 -11.63
C GLU A 87 1.40 14.30 -10.58
N ASP A 88 0.32 13.73 -10.03
CA ASP A 88 -0.47 14.34 -8.97
C ASP A 88 -0.36 13.55 -7.67
N VAL A 89 -0.43 14.24 -6.54
CA VAL A 89 -0.49 13.62 -5.22
C VAL A 89 -1.90 13.09 -4.97
N ASN A 90 -2.07 11.80 -5.14
CA ASN A 90 -3.34 11.11 -4.95
C ASN A 90 -3.29 10.18 -3.73
N PRO A 91 -3.97 10.51 -2.62
CA PRO A 91 -3.96 9.67 -1.42
C PRO A 91 -4.50 8.26 -1.69
N ILE A 92 -3.91 7.29 -1.02
CA ILE A 92 -4.39 5.91 -1.03
C ILE A 92 -5.72 5.86 -0.28
N VAL A 93 -6.72 5.26 -0.92
CA VAL A 93 -8.08 5.10 -0.37
C VAL A 93 -8.31 3.69 0.14
N TRP A 94 -7.87 2.69 -0.64
CA TRP A 94 -8.05 1.28 -0.29
C TRP A 94 -6.91 0.42 -0.82
N MET A 95 -6.71 -0.72 -0.19
CA MET A 95 -5.80 -1.77 -0.63
C MET A 95 -6.47 -3.13 -0.50
N ILE A 96 -6.30 -3.98 -1.49
CA ILE A 96 -6.85 -5.35 -1.50
C ILE A 96 -5.79 -6.33 -2.00
N SER A 97 -5.58 -7.37 -1.20
CA SER A 97 -4.79 -8.53 -1.59
C SER A 97 -5.59 -9.41 -2.54
N ALA A 98 -5.08 -9.60 -3.73
CA ALA A 98 -5.56 -10.54 -4.73
C ALA A 98 -4.40 -11.46 -5.17
N LYS A 99 -4.27 -11.78 -6.44
CA LYS A 99 -3.06 -12.41 -7.00
C LYS A 99 -1.85 -11.47 -6.93
N VAL A 100 -2.11 -10.19 -6.96
CA VAL A 100 -1.18 -9.07 -6.70
C VAL A 100 -1.81 -8.15 -5.67
N LEU A 101 -1.04 -7.24 -5.10
CA LEU A 101 -1.61 -6.19 -4.26
C LEU A 101 -2.21 -5.10 -5.14
N LEU A 102 -3.52 -4.86 -5.02
CA LEU A 102 -4.23 -3.80 -5.72
C LEU A 102 -4.47 -2.63 -4.78
N ILE A 103 -4.24 -1.43 -5.29
CA ILE A 103 -4.28 -0.18 -4.54
C ILE A 103 -5.13 0.82 -5.31
N GLY A 104 -6.15 1.35 -4.66
CA GLY A 104 -6.93 2.46 -5.21
C GLY A 104 -6.52 3.76 -4.56
N THR A 105 -6.23 4.74 -5.40
CA THR A 105 -5.98 6.12 -4.99
C THR A 105 -7.09 7.03 -5.45
N ALA A 106 -7.10 8.28 -4.99
CA ALA A 106 -8.09 9.27 -5.43
C ALA A 106 -8.03 9.58 -6.95
N GLY A 107 -6.93 9.25 -7.64
CA GLY A 107 -6.76 9.55 -9.07
C GLY A 107 -6.60 8.35 -9.97
N ALA A 108 -6.18 7.20 -9.46
CA ALA A 108 -5.84 6.03 -10.26
C ALA A 108 -5.88 4.75 -9.44
N GLU A 109 -5.94 3.61 -10.12
CA GLU A 109 -5.79 2.28 -9.53
C GLU A 109 -4.44 1.69 -9.97
N TRP A 110 -3.75 1.10 -9.01
CA TRP A 110 -2.40 0.59 -9.14
C TRP A 110 -2.33 -0.89 -8.79
N GLN A 111 -1.35 -1.58 -9.34
CA GLN A 111 -0.94 -2.90 -8.86
C GLN A 111 0.49 -2.84 -8.34
N ALA A 112 0.76 -3.55 -7.25
CA ALA A 112 2.09 -3.87 -6.79
C ALA A 112 2.36 -5.35 -7.02
N LYS A 113 3.44 -5.66 -7.71
CA LYS A 113 3.90 -7.01 -8.02
C LYS A 113 5.41 -7.07 -8.07
N ALA A 114 5.99 -8.27 -8.08
CA ALA A 114 7.40 -8.44 -8.43
C ALA A 114 7.64 -8.03 -9.90
N ALA A 115 8.75 -7.34 -10.15
CA ALA A 115 9.05 -6.80 -11.49
C ALA A 115 9.22 -7.89 -12.55
N SER A 116 9.77 -9.05 -12.16
CA SER A 116 10.08 -10.17 -13.05
C SER A 116 8.89 -11.07 -13.34
N SER A 117 8.03 -11.36 -12.36
CA SER A 117 6.93 -12.32 -12.51
C SER A 117 5.83 -12.12 -11.47
N PHE A 118 4.60 -12.47 -11.83
CA PHE A 118 3.46 -12.58 -10.89
C PHE A 118 3.58 -13.74 -9.89
N MET A 119 4.52 -14.64 -10.09
CA MET A 119 4.69 -15.84 -9.26
C MET A 119 5.79 -15.68 -8.22
N GLU A 120 6.57 -14.60 -8.32
CA GLU A 120 7.61 -14.29 -7.35
C GLU A 120 7.05 -13.47 -6.20
N PRO A 121 7.49 -13.74 -4.96
CA PRO A 121 7.11 -12.94 -3.81
C PRO A 121 7.67 -11.52 -3.92
N LEU A 122 7.02 -10.57 -3.28
CA LEU A 122 7.51 -9.21 -3.16
C LEU A 122 8.71 -9.15 -2.24
N THR A 123 9.80 -8.56 -2.75
CA THR A 123 11.02 -8.29 -1.98
C THR A 123 11.37 -6.81 -2.06
N PRO A 124 12.22 -6.28 -1.16
CA PRO A 124 12.65 -4.88 -1.23
C PRO A 124 13.31 -4.51 -2.56
N SER A 125 13.95 -5.48 -3.22
CA SER A 125 14.70 -5.27 -4.47
C SER A 125 13.87 -5.42 -5.75
N ASN A 126 12.73 -6.15 -5.71
CA ASN A 126 11.98 -6.49 -6.92
C ASN A 126 10.58 -5.85 -6.99
N VAL A 127 10.13 -5.15 -5.96
CA VAL A 127 8.79 -4.56 -5.94
C VAL A 127 8.62 -3.51 -7.04
N SER A 128 7.52 -3.62 -7.79
CA SER A 128 7.15 -2.68 -8.85
C SER A 128 5.69 -2.27 -8.72
N PHE A 129 5.45 -0.97 -8.80
CA PHE A 129 4.11 -0.37 -8.79
C PHE A 129 3.78 0.14 -10.19
N THR A 130 2.70 -0.36 -10.76
CA THR A 130 2.27 0.03 -12.11
C THR A 130 0.81 0.46 -12.12
N PRO A 131 0.49 1.61 -12.79
CA PRO A 131 -0.90 2.05 -12.93
C PRO A 131 -1.67 1.08 -13.84
N GLN A 132 -2.94 0.85 -13.50
CA GLN A 132 -3.84 -0.04 -14.24
C GLN A 132 -5.01 0.71 -14.86
N SER A 133 -5.53 1.71 -14.17
CA SER A 133 -6.61 2.58 -14.65
C SER A 133 -6.53 3.95 -13.97
N ALA A 134 -7.20 4.93 -14.55
CA ALA A 134 -7.19 6.32 -14.09
C ALA A 134 -8.60 6.82 -13.73
N TYR A 135 -9.41 5.96 -13.13
CA TYR A 135 -10.76 6.35 -12.71
C TYR A 135 -10.79 7.02 -11.35
N GLY A 136 -9.85 6.66 -10.49
CA GLY A 136 -9.80 7.09 -9.10
C GLY A 136 -10.92 6.49 -8.25
N SER A 137 -10.69 6.49 -6.96
CA SER A 137 -11.58 5.89 -5.97
C SER A 137 -12.22 6.94 -5.07
N TYR A 138 -13.50 6.75 -4.73
CA TYR A 138 -14.23 7.67 -3.88
C TYR A 138 -13.68 7.66 -2.46
N PRO A 139 -13.42 8.82 -1.85
CA PRO A 139 -12.86 8.91 -0.51
C PRO A 139 -13.73 8.18 0.53
N ASN A 140 -13.10 7.63 1.55
CA ASN A 140 -13.73 6.95 2.69
C ASN A 140 -14.59 5.72 2.33
N HIS A 141 -14.48 5.20 1.11
CA HIS A 141 -15.16 3.98 0.69
C HIS A 141 -14.14 2.89 0.35
N GLN A 142 -14.19 1.82 1.11
CA GLN A 142 -13.31 0.66 0.89
C GLN A 142 -13.83 -0.19 -0.26
N ALA A 143 -12.94 -0.58 -1.16
CA ALA A 143 -13.27 -1.56 -2.17
C ALA A 143 -13.57 -2.93 -1.54
N LYS A 144 -14.35 -3.75 -2.26
CA LYS A 144 -14.71 -5.11 -1.82
C LYS A 144 -14.34 -6.13 -2.88
N ARG A 145 -13.71 -7.20 -2.45
CA ARG A 145 -13.46 -8.36 -3.31
C ARG A 145 -14.66 -9.29 -3.28
N ILE A 146 -15.20 -9.61 -4.46
CA ILE A 146 -16.30 -10.57 -4.65
C ILE A 146 -15.82 -11.57 -5.70
N GLY A 147 -15.54 -12.79 -5.28
CA GLY A 147 -14.91 -13.81 -6.13
C GLY A 147 -13.52 -13.35 -6.63
N ASN A 148 -13.36 -13.31 -7.94
CA ASN A 148 -12.12 -12.90 -8.59
C ASN A 148 -12.12 -11.43 -9.05
N SER A 149 -13.14 -10.67 -8.69
CA SER A 149 -13.28 -9.26 -9.07
C SER A 149 -13.30 -8.35 -7.85
N ILE A 150 -12.83 -7.12 -8.04
CA ILE A 150 -12.83 -6.08 -7.02
C ILE A 150 -13.82 -5.02 -7.45
N TYR A 151 -14.66 -4.61 -6.52
CA TYR A 151 -15.67 -3.57 -6.74
C TYR A 151 -15.29 -2.35 -5.92
N PHE A 152 -15.26 -1.20 -6.57
CA PHE A 152 -14.99 0.08 -5.93
C PHE A 152 -15.86 1.18 -6.52
N LEU A 153 -16.10 2.22 -5.73
CA LEU A 153 -16.83 3.40 -6.17
C LEU A 153 -15.84 4.39 -6.81
N GLN A 154 -16.15 4.83 -8.05
CA GLN A 154 -15.34 5.82 -8.75
C GLN A 154 -15.33 7.15 -7.98
N LYS A 155 -14.30 7.96 -8.17
CA LYS A 155 -14.06 9.22 -7.44
C LYS A 155 -15.25 10.21 -7.44
N ASP A 156 -16.10 10.17 -8.45
CA ASP A 156 -17.30 11.01 -8.55
C ASP A 156 -18.48 10.52 -7.69
N GLY A 157 -18.38 9.33 -7.11
CA GLY A 157 -19.41 8.72 -6.27
C GLY A 157 -20.62 8.19 -7.04
N THR A 158 -20.63 8.26 -8.36
CA THR A 158 -21.81 7.94 -9.19
C THR A 158 -21.71 6.63 -9.95
N ARG A 159 -20.52 6.02 -9.98
CA ARG A 159 -20.25 4.80 -10.76
C ARG A 159 -19.60 3.73 -9.93
N LEU A 160 -20.21 2.55 -9.95
CA LEU A 160 -19.63 1.34 -9.39
C LEU A 160 -18.77 0.66 -10.46
N ARG A 161 -17.48 0.53 -10.18
CA ARG A 161 -16.50 -0.14 -11.06
C ARG A 161 -16.24 -1.55 -10.59
N LYS A 162 -16.16 -2.46 -11.58
CA LYS A 162 -15.70 -3.83 -11.40
C LYS A 162 -14.31 -3.98 -12.02
N MET A 163 -13.30 -4.20 -11.20
CA MET A 163 -11.94 -4.46 -11.63
C MET A 163 -11.68 -5.96 -11.68
N SER A 164 -11.26 -6.46 -12.83
CA SER A 164 -10.94 -7.87 -13.05
C SER A 164 -9.72 -7.98 -13.96
N PHE A 165 -8.93 -9.06 -13.77
CA PHE A 165 -7.79 -9.33 -14.62
C PHE A 165 -8.25 -9.74 -16.01
N ASN A 166 -7.68 -9.14 -17.03
CA ASN A 166 -7.93 -9.46 -18.43
C ASN A 166 -6.63 -9.96 -19.08
N PHE A 167 -6.65 -11.19 -19.56
CA PHE A 167 -5.49 -11.83 -20.18
C PHE A 167 -5.11 -11.23 -21.53
N ASP A 168 -6.07 -10.65 -22.26
CA ASP A 168 -5.82 -10.09 -23.59
C ASP A 168 -4.93 -8.83 -23.54
N VAL A 169 -5.02 -8.08 -22.44
CA VAL A 169 -4.25 -6.85 -22.21
C VAL A 169 -3.18 -7.03 -21.12
N ASP A 170 -3.05 -8.24 -20.58
CA ASP A 170 -2.16 -8.57 -19.46
C ASP A 170 -2.24 -7.56 -18.30
N GLY A 171 -3.47 -7.20 -17.92
CA GLY A 171 -3.69 -6.16 -16.92
C GLY A 171 -5.05 -6.20 -16.26
N TRP A 172 -5.23 -5.32 -15.28
CA TRP A 172 -6.50 -5.15 -14.59
C TRP A 172 -7.35 -4.09 -15.31
N VAL A 173 -8.54 -4.48 -15.71
CA VAL A 173 -9.49 -3.61 -16.40
C VAL A 173 -10.66 -3.31 -15.48
N ALA A 174 -11.01 -2.02 -15.35
CA ALA A 174 -12.13 -1.56 -14.54
C ALA A 174 -13.33 -1.21 -15.43
N SER A 175 -14.32 -2.11 -15.51
CA SER A 175 -15.57 -1.90 -16.25
C SER A 175 -16.63 -1.24 -15.37
N ASP A 176 -17.52 -0.47 -15.98
CA ASP A 176 -18.68 0.13 -15.31
C ASP A 176 -19.80 -0.90 -15.19
N VAL A 177 -20.21 -1.21 -13.97
CA VAL A 177 -21.34 -2.12 -13.68
C VAL A 177 -22.64 -1.37 -13.42
N SER A 178 -22.57 -0.08 -13.12
CA SER A 178 -23.74 0.76 -12.84
C SER A 178 -24.35 1.40 -14.08
N LEU A 179 -23.78 1.19 -15.27
CA LEU A 179 -24.21 1.83 -16.51
C LEU A 179 -25.71 1.70 -16.81
N ALA A 180 -26.29 0.53 -16.51
CA ALA A 180 -27.72 0.29 -16.69
C ALA A 180 -28.59 0.75 -15.50
N SER A 181 -27.99 1.21 -14.42
CA SER A 181 -28.63 1.50 -13.13
C SER A 181 -28.18 2.82 -12.51
N GLU A 182 -27.80 3.80 -13.31
CA GLU A 182 -27.32 5.11 -12.83
C GLU A 182 -28.28 5.80 -11.86
N HIS A 183 -29.60 5.58 -12.03
CA HIS A 183 -30.63 6.15 -11.17
C HIS A 183 -30.59 5.61 -9.72
N MET A 184 -29.91 4.48 -9.49
CA MET A 184 -29.77 3.90 -8.15
C MET A 184 -28.53 4.42 -7.39
N MET A 185 -27.67 5.17 -8.08
CA MET A 185 -26.40 5.68 -7.52
C MET A 185 -26.46 7.19 -7.21
N ARG A 186 -27.64 7.81 -7.39
CA ARG A 186 -27.89 9.25 -7.14
C ARG A 186 -28.50 9.49 -5.77
#